data_5c9b6051d72539f709f09cbcd6546613
#
_entry.id   5c9b6051d72539f709f09cbcd6546613
#
_cell.length_a   1.000
_cell.length_b   1.000
_cell.length_c   1.000
_cell.angle_alpha   90.00
_cell.angle_beta   90.00
_cell.angle_gamma   90.00
#
_symmetry.space_group_name_H-M   'P 1'
#
loop_
_entity.id
_entity.type
_entity.pdbx_description
1 polymer ?
#
loop_
_entity_poly.entity_id
_entity_poly.type
_entity_poly.pdbx_seq_one_letter_code
_entity_poly.pdbx_strand_id
1 'polypeptide(L)'
;GAIKDALLNPLGDSDPLPSLLKPGMKLTIAFDDISLPLPPMRKPDIRQRIIEAVLDMAAEAGVDDVHLIAALALHRRMTEDELRHAVGDRVYDSFAPKGLLYNLDAEDPEGMVVLGQTPHGEDVHFCRRAAESDLLIYVNINLVSMDGGHKSTATGLAGYTGLRHHHNVHTLRNSKSIMDKD
;
A
#
# COMPACT_ATOMS: atom_id res chain seq x y z
N GLY A 1 -9.77 2.06 20.97
CA GLY A 1 -8.64 3.00 20.90
C GLY A 1 -8.65 3.78 19.60
N ALA A 2 -7.82 4.84 19.46
CA ALA A 2 -7.87 5.82 18.37
C ALA A 2 -7.88 5.22 16.94
N ILE A 3 -7.11 4.16 16.68
CA ILE A 3 -7.11 3.47 15.37
C ILE A 3 -8.50 2.88 15.07
N LYS A 4 -9.05 2.10 16.00
CA LYS A 4 -10.38 1.51 15.84
C LYS A 4 -11.46 2.59 15.67
N ASP A 5 -11.36 3.64 16.43
CA ASP A 5 -12.29 4.78 16.35
C ASP A 5 -12.22 5.46 14.98
N ALA A 6 -11.02 5.69 14.44
CA ALA A 6 -10.85 6.27 13.12
C ALA A 6 -11.37 5.36 11.98
N LEU A 7 -11.27 4.03 12.12
CA LEU A 7 -11.81 3.08 11.14
C LEU A 7 -13.34 2.98 11.20
N LEU A 8 -13.94 3.25 12.35
CA LEU A 8 -15.39 3.27 12.54
C LEU A 8 -16.00 4.64 12.21
N ASN A 9 -15.23 5.71 12.34
CA ASN A 9 -15.65 7.09 12.12
C ASN A 9 -14.64 7.80 11.21
N PRO A 10 -14.55 7.40 9.92
CA PRO A 10 -13.58 7.98 9.00
C PRO A 10 -13.87 9.45 8.74
N LEU A 11 -12.81 10.18 8.34
CA LEU A 11 -12.95 11.58 7.93
C LEU A 11 -13.48 11.68 6.50
N GLY A 12 -14.14 12.80 6.21
CA GLY A 12 -14.74 13.07 4.90
C GLY A 12 -16.02 12.25 4.66
N ASP A 13 -16.29 11.97 3.40
CA ASP A 13 -17.50 11.26 2.96
C ASP A 13 -17.29 9.74 2.84
N SER A 14 -16.25 9.19 3.51
CA SER A 14 -15.97 7.76 3.48
C SER A 14 -16.89 6.99 4.40
N ASP A 15 -17.29 5.79 3.97
CA ASP A 15 -18.04 4.86 4.81
C ASP A 15 -17.16 4.21 5.89
N PRO A 16 -17.72 3.87 7.06
CA PRO A 16 -17.01 3.08 8.07
C PRO A 16 -16.49 1.76 7.52
N LEU A 17 -15.25 1.38 7.88
CA LEU A 17 -14.63 0.18 7.33
C LEU A 17 -15.50 -1.08 7.44
N PRO A 18 -16.19 -1.37 8.56
CA PRO A 18 -17.03 -2.58 8.63
C PRO A 18 -18.16 -2.63 7.60
N SER A 19 -18.65 -1.48 7.11
CA SER A 19 -19.72 -1.45 6.09
C SER A 19 -19.19 -1.76 4.68
N LEU A 20 -17.89 -1.64 4.47
CA LEU A 20 -17.22 -1.94 3.21
C LEU A 20 -16.82 -3.43 3.11
N LEU A 21 -16.70 -4.12 4.24
CA LEU A 21 -16.25 -5.50 4.31
C LEU A 21 -17.42 -6.47 4.09
N LYS A 22 -17.23 -7.48 3.22
CA LYS A 22 -18.25 -8.48 2.89
C LYS A 22 -17.61 -9.87 2.76
N PRO A 23 -18.31 -10.94 3.13
CA PRO A 23 -17.82 -12.30 2.94
C PRO A 23 -17.46 -12.59 1.47
N GLY A 24 -16.35 -13.29 1.26
CA GLY A 24 -15.91 -13.72 -0.08
C GLY A 24 -15.30 -12.62 -0.96
N MET A 25 -15.14 -11.40 -0.45
CA MET A 25 -14.44 -10.32 -1.16
C MET A 25 -12.93 -10.53 -1.17
N LYS A 26 -12.27 -9.96 -2.19
CA LYS A 26 -10.82 -9.86 -2.27
C LYS A 26 -10.35 -8.58 -1.59
N LEU A 27 -9.67 -8.71 -0.48
CA LEU A 27 -9.07 -7.60 0.25
C LEU A 27 -7.55 -7.56 0.01
N THR A 28 -7.03 -6.41 -0.36
CA THR A 28 -5.59 -6.15 -0.35
C THR A 28 -5.26 -5.05 0.66
N ILE A 29 -4.31 -5.33 1.54
CA ILE A 29 -3.73 -4.36 2.46
C ILE A 29 -2.32 -4.08 2.01
N ALA A 30 -2.09 -2.92 1.41
CA ALA A 30 -0.75 -2.44 1.09
C ALA A 30 -0.21 -1.58 2.23
N PHE A 31 1.09 -1.58 2.42
CA PHE A 31 1.73 -0.77 3.47
C PHE A 31 3.08 -0.23 3.01
N ASP A 32 3.46 0.93 3.56
CA ASP A 32 4.74 1.57 3.26
C ASP A 32 5.92 0.71 3.69
N ASP A 33 6.93 0.71 2.85
CA ASP A 33 8.23 0.10 3.14
C ASP A 33 9.07 0.95 4.12
N ILE A 34 10.32 0.56 4.29
CA ILE A 34 11.28 1.24 5.17
C ILE A 34 12.32 2.07 4.41
N SER A 35 12.09 2.34 3.12
CA SER A 35 13.06 3.06 2.28
C SER A 35 13.22 4.54 2.66
N LEU A 36 12.23 5.10 3.34
CA LEU A 36 12.32 6.45 3.86
C LEU A 36 13.31 6.50 5.05
N PRO A 37 14.17 7.52 5.15
CA PRO A 37 15.16 7.65 6.22
C PRO A 37 14.52 8.06 7.54
N LEU A 38 13.60 7.24 8.02
CA LEU A 38 12.91 7.44 9.28
C LEU A 38 13.61 6.75 10.42
N PRO A 39 13.53 7.29 11.64
CA PRO A 39 13.85 6.52 12.81
C PRO A 39 13.04 5.23 12.79
N PRO A 40 13.64 4.05 13.05
CA PRO A 40 12.89 2.82 13.12
C PRO A 40 11.75 2.97 14.12
N MET A 41 10.54 2.64 13.69
CA MET A 41 9.38 2.68 14.56
C MET A 41 9.55 1.69 15.70
N ARG A 42 9.10 2.07 16.88
CA ARG A 42 9.14 1.18 18.04
C ARG A 42 8.19 0.00 17.83
N LYS A 43 8.56 -1.14 18.39
CA LYS A 43 7.64 -2.29 18.46
C LYS A 43 6.57 -2.06 19.55
N PRO A 44 5.30 -2.38 19.29
CA PRO A 44 4.73 -2.72 17.98
C PRO A 44 4.70 -1.50 17.05
N ASP A 45 5.07 -1.72 15.78
CA ASP A 45 5.04 -0.68 14.73
C ASP A 45 3.61 -0.16 14.54
N ILE A 46 3.45 1.09 14.15
CA ILE A 46 2.12 1.66 13.91
C ILE A 46 1.40 0.94 12.75
N ARG A 47 2.15 0.50 11.73
CA ARG A 47 1.61 -0.30 10.62
C ARG A 47 1.05 -1.62 11.13
N GLN A 48 1.77 -2.33 12.01
CA GLN A 48 1.28 -3.54 12.67
C GLN A 48 -0.06 -3.29 13.36
N ARG A 49 -0.16 -2.24 14.16
CA ARG A 49 -1.39 -1.93 14.91
C ARG A 49 -2.60 -1.66 14.01
N ILE A 50 -2.37 -0.98 12.89
CA ILE A 50 -3.42 -0.68 11.91
C ILE A 50 -3.81 -1.96 11.16
N ILE A 51 -2.82 -2.70 10.65
CA ILE A 51 -3.04 -3.97 9.92
C ILE A 51 -3.79 -4.96 10.80
N GLU A 52 -3.39 -5.16 12.05
CA GLU A 52 -4.08 -6.06 12.97
C GLU A 52 -5.53 -5.63 13.20
N ALA A 53 -5.80 -4.34 13.36
CA ALA A 53 -7.18 -3.85 13.54
C ALA A 53 -8.05 -4.07 12.30
N VAL A 54 -7.49 -3.89 11.10
CA VAL A 54 -8.16 -4.17 9.82
C VAL A 54 -8.42 -5.66 9.66
N LEU A 55 -7.42 -6.52 9.96
CA LEU A 55 -7.55 -7.98 9.88
C LEU A 55 -8.60 -8.52 10.84
N ASP A 56 -8.67 -7.98 12.07
CA ASP A 56 -9.71 -8.36 13.05
C ASP A 56 -11.10 -8.04 12.49
N MET A 57 -11.31 -6.84 11.92
CA MET A 57 -12.59 -6.44 11.31
C MET A 57 -12.91 -7.27 10.06
N ALA A 58 -11.91 -7.59 9.24
CA ALA A 58 -12.08 -8.44 8.06
C ALA A 58 -12.50 -9.87 8.45
N ALA A 59 -11.88 -10.42 9.49
CA ALA A 59 -12.23 -11.75 10.01
C ALA A 59 -13.66 -11.77 10.61
N GLU A 60 -14.05 -10.73 11.36
CA GLU A 60 -15.41 -10.56 11.88
C GLU A 60 -16.45 -10.49 10.75
N ALA A 61 -16.08 -9.90 9.60
CA ALA A 61 -16.94 -9.80 8.40
C ALA A 61 -16.90 -11.06 7.50
N GLY A 62 -16.09 -12.07 7.83
CA GLY A 62 -15.97 -13.30 7.02
C GLY A 62 -15.16 -13.11 5.73
N VAL A 63 -14.23 -12.16 5.70
CA VAL A 63 -13.29 -11.97 4.58
C VAL A 63 -12.10 -12.90 4.78
N ASP A 64 -11.90 -13.83 3.86
CA ASP A 64 -10.86 -14.86 3.91
C ASP A 64 -9.80 -14.74 2.79
N ASP A 65 -10.10 -14.06 1.69
CA ASP A 65 -9.13 -13.76 0.62
C ASP A 65 -8.43 -12.42 0.89
N VAL A 66 -7.39 -12.45 1.73
CA VAL A 66 -6.63 -11.26 2.16
C VAL A 66 -5.17 -11.40 1.77
N HIS A 67 -4.64 -10.39 1.04
CA HIS A 67 -3.22 -10.27 0.74
C HIS A 67 -2.62 -9.01 1.41
N LEU A 68 -1.39 -9.14 1.88
CA LEU A 68 -0.58 -8.08 2.48
C LEU A 68 0.60 -7.80 1.56
N ILE A 69 0.76 -6.55 1.12
CA ILE A 69 1.78 -6.17 0.13
C ILE A 69 2.64 -5.02 0.66
N ALA A 70 3.94 -5.25 0.80
CA ALA A 70 4.88 -4.15 0.99
C ALA A 70 4.99 -3.38 -0.33
N ALA A 71 4.54 -2.14 -0.34
CA ALA A 71 4.42 -1.30 -1.53
C ALA A 71 5.75 -0.61 -1.82
N LEU A 72 6.62 -1.31 -2.53
CA LEU A 72 8.02 -0.92 -2.74
C LEU A 72 8.24 -0.01 -3.94
N ALA A 73 7.33 0.04 -4.90
CA ALA A 73 7.65 0.60 -6.21
C ALA A 73 8.94 -0.03 -6.79
N LEU A 74 9.98 0.78 -7.02
CA LEU A 74 11.30 0.33 -7.48
C LEU A 74 12.33 0.29 -6.34
N HIS A 75 11.89 0.36 -5.08
CA HIS A 75 12.79 0.27 -3.95
C HIS A 75 13.29 -1.16 -3.76
N ARG A 76 14.35 -1.33 -2.96
CA ARG A 76 14.84 -2.65 -2.60
C ARG A 76 13.79 -3.45 -1.83
N ARG A 77 13.81 -4.75 -1.96
CA ARG A 77 12.96 -5.64 -1.17
C ARG A 77 13.28 -5.51 0.33
N MET A 78 12.24 -5.53 1.14
CA MET A 78 12.37 -5.67 2.59
C MET A 78 12.83 -7.09 2.92
N THR A 79 13.70 -7.20 3.93
CA THR A 79 14.10 -8.48 4.50
C THR A 79 12.96 -9.09 5.32
N GLU A 80 13.10 -10.35 5.71
CA GLU A 80 12.16 -11.03 6.62
C GLU A 80 12.01 -10.27 7.94
N ASP A 81 13.13 -9.87 8.55
CA ASP A 81 13.11 -9.14 9.81
C ASP A 81 12.42 -7.78 9.70
N GLU A 82 12.59 -7.11 8.55
CA GLU A 82 11.92 -5.84 8.27
C GLU A 82 10.41 -6.01 8.08
N LEU A 83 9.99 -7.06 7.35
CA LEU A 83 8.57 -7.39 7.21
C LEU A 83 7.96 -7.76 8.57
N ARG A 84 8.65 -8.60 9.37
CA ARG A 84 8.22 -8.95 10.74
C ARG A 84 8.11 -7.71 11.63
N HIS A 85 9.05 -6.78 11.50
CA HIS A 85 8.98 -5.52 12.25
C HIS A 85 7.75 -4.69 11.86
N ALA A 86 7.46 -4.59 10.56
CA ALA A 86 6.36 -3.77 10.03
C ALA A 86 4.97 -4.33 10.36
N VAL A 87 4.78 -5.65 10.27
CA VAL A 87 3.45 -6.27 10.41
C VAL A 87 3.27 -7.05 11.72
N GLY A 88 4.36 -7.30 12.47
CA GLY A 88 4.38 -8.11 13.68
C GLY A 88 4.47 -9.60 13.42
N ASP A 89 5.01 -10.34 14.40
CA ASP A 89 5.28 -11.78 14.27
C ASP A 89 4.00 -12.59 13.99
N ARG A 90 2.90 -12.29 14.68
CA ARG A 90 1.62 -12.98 14.49
C ARG A 90 1.12 -12.91 13.04
N VAL A 91 1.16 -11.72 12.45
CA VAL A 91 0.71 -11.51 11.08
C VAL A 91 1.69 -12.15 10.11
N TYR A 92 2.99 -11.96 10.32
CA TYR A 92 4.02 -12.56 9.47
C TYR A 92 3.87 -14.09 9.41
N ASP A 93 3.84 -14.75 10.55
CA ASP A 93 3.75 -16.22 10.64
C ASP A 93 2.45 -16.78 10.07
N SER A 94 1.38 -15.98 10.06
CA SER A 94 0.08 -16.39 9.52
C SER A 94 -0.02 -16.25 7.99
N PHE A 95 0.66 -15.25 7.40
CA PHE A 95 0.50 -14.86 5.99
C PHE A 95 1.70 -15.20 5.11
N ALA A 96 2.93 -14.97 5.57
CA ALA A 96 4.13 -15.15 4.74
C ALA A 96 4.35 -16.60 4.28
N PRO A 97 4.18 -17.64 5.13
CA PRO A 97 4.35 -19.03 4.69
C PRO A 97 3.33 -19.49 3.64
N LYS A 98 2.22 -18.76 3.51
CA LYS A 98 1.18 -19.02 2.51
C LYS A 98 1.34 -18.22 1.23
N GLY A 99 2.39 -17.38 1.13
CA GLY A 99 2.56 -16.44 0.02
C GLY A 99 1.56 -15.29 0.00
N LEU A 100 0.89 -15.01 1.13
CA LEU A 100 -0.12 -13.96 1.27
C LEU A 100 0.44 -12.65 1.84
N LEU A 101 1.70 -12.65 2.27
CA LEU A 101 2.48 -11.46 2.62
C LEU A 101 3.76 -11.47 1.81
N TYR A 102 3.99 -10.42 1.02
CA TYR A 102 5.13 -10.36 0.12
C TYR A 102 5.55 -8.92 -0.22
N ASN A 103 6.78 -8.80 -0.71
CA ASN A 103 7.27 -7.59 -1.34
C ASN A 103 6.69 -7.47 -2.76
N LEU A 104 6.19 -6.28 -3.13
CA LEU A 104 5.84 -6.01 -4.52
C LEU A 104 7.07 -6.23 -5.42
N ASP A 105 6.88 -6.90 -6.53
CA ASP A 105 7.85 -6.96 -7.61
C ASP A 105 7.32 -6.15 -8.80
N ALA A 106 7.86 -4.93 -8.97
CA ALA A 106 7.41 -4.00 -9.99
C ALA A 106 7.81 -4.41 -11.43
N GLU A 107 8.64 -5.45 -11.56
CA GLU A 107 9.12 -6.00 -12.85
C GLU A 107 8.50 -7.37 -13.16
N ASP A 108 7.74 -7.97 -12.24
CA ASP A 108 7.06 -9.25 -12.48
C ASP A 108 5.90 -9.08 -13.47
N PRO A 109 5.98 -9.65 -14.69
CA PRO A 109 4.94 -9.49 -15.70
C PRO A 109 3.61 -10.14 -15.29
N GLU A 110 3.64 -11.18 -14.43
CA GLU A 110 2.43 -11.84 -13.94
C GLU A 110 1.81 -11.09 -12.77
N GLY A 111 2.64 -10.44 -11.95
CA GLY A 111 2.21 -9.64 -10.80
C GLY A 111 1.73 -8.23 -11.15
N MET A 112 1.94 -7.79 -12.39
CA MET A 112 1.59 -6.45 -12.86
C MET A 112 0.54 -6.48 -13.95
N VAL A 113 -0.18 -5.35 -14.13
CA VAL A 113 -1.19 -5.18 -15.20
C VAL A 113 -1.18 -3.74 -15.71
N VAL A 114 -1.41 -3.57 -17.00
CA VAL A 114 -1.66 -2.25 -17.62
C VAL A 114 -3.15 -1.98 -17.56
N LEU A 115 -3.55 -0.96 -16.83
CA LEU A 115 -4.97 -0.55 -16.68
C LEU A 115 -5.44 0.39 -17.79
N GLY A 116 -4.52 0.98 -18.54
CA GLY A 116 -4.79 1.93 -19.61
C GLY A 116 -3.65 2.94 -19.75
N GLN A 117 -3.94 4.05 -20.40
CA GLN A 117 -3.00 5.15 -20.59
C GLN A 117 -3.59 6.46 -20.10
N THR A 118 -2.72 7.35 -19.60
CA THR A 118 -3.08 8.73 -19.30
C THR A 118 -3.32 9.51 -20.61
N PRO A 119 -3.96 10.71 -20.55
CA PRO A 119 -4.09 11.58 -21.73
C PRO A 119 -2.75 11.97 -22.36
N HIS A 120 -1.64 11.81 -21.64
CA HIS A 120 -0.28 12.09 -22.14
C HIS A 120 0.42 10.84 -22.70
N GLY A 121 -0.29 9.70 -22.82
CA GLY A 121 0.25 8.46 -23.38
C GLY A 121 1.15 7.66 -22.43
N GLU A 122 1.06 7.93 -21.14
CA GLU A 122 1.80 7.20 -20.11
C GLU A 122 1.03 5.95 -19.69
N ASP A 123 1.69 4.81 -19.66
CA ASP A 123 1.06 3.56 -19.24
C ASP A 123 0.74 3.59 -17.74
N VAL A 124 -0.50 3.28 -17.38
CA VAL A 124 -0.91 3.04 -16.00
C VAL A 124 -0.62 1.57 -15.66
N HIS A 125 0.61 1.31 -15.26
CA HIS A 125 1.10 -0.04 -14.94
C HIS A 125 1.07 -0.24 -13.42
N PHE A 126 0.32 -1.22 -12.94
CA PHE A 126 -0.08 -1.33 -11.54
C PHE A 126 -0.06 -2.77 -11.03
N CYS A 127 0.06 -2.95 -9.72
CA CYS A 127 -0.04 -4.26 -9.06
C CYS A 127 -1.37 -4.95 -9.42
N ARG A 128 -1.31 -6.10 -10.08
CA ARG A 128 -2.49 -6.86 -10.53
C ARG A 128 -3.40 -7.21 -9.35
N ARG A 129 -2.85 -7.76 -8.28
CA ARG A 129 -3.64 -8.14 -7.10
C ARG A 129 -4.41 -6.94 -6.52
N ALA A 130 -3.76 -5.78 -6.43
CA ALA A 130 -4.41 -4.57 -5.93
C ALA A 130 -5.50 -4.06 -6.89
N ALA A 131 -5.25 -4.11 -8.21
CA ALA A 131 -6.23 -3.72 -9.22
C ALA A 131 -7.46 -4.64 -9.28
N GLU A 132 -7.29 -5.92 -8.98
CA GLU A 132 -8.35 -6.94 -9.00
C GLU A 132 -9.06 -7.11 -7.65
N SER A 133 -8.68 -6.33 -6.64
CA SER A 133 -9.31 -6.39 -5.32
C SER A 133 -10.62 -5.62 -5.28
N ASP A 134 -11.59 -6.14 -4.53
CA ASP A 134 -12.85 -5.43 -4.24
C ASP A 134 -12.62 -4.25 -3.30
N LEU A 135 -11.60 -4.35 -2.44
CA LEU A 135 -11.16 -3.28 -1.55
C LEU A 135 -9.64 -3.27 -1.41
N LEU A 136 -9.05 -2.10 -1.64
CA LEU A 136 -7.64 -1.82 -1.37
C LEU A 136 -7.53 -0.86 -0.19
N ILE A 137 -6.84 -1.29 0.86
CA ILE A 137 -6.49 -0.44 2.00
C ILE A 137 -4.99 -0.18 1.95
N TYR A 138 -4.60 1.09 1.94
CA TYR A 138 -3.19 1.47 1.96
C TYR A 138 -2.81 2.06 3.32
N VAL A 139 -1.97 1.36 4.06
CA VAL A 139 -1.44 1.79 5.35
C VAL A 139 -0.21 2.64 5.12
N ASN A 140 -0.42 3.94 5.08
CA ASN A 140 0.57 4.94 4.70
C ASN A 140 0.98 5.81 5.89
N ILE A 141 2.25 6.17 5.92
CA ILE A 141 2.82 7.12 6.91
C ILE A 141 3.11 8.44 6.19
N ASN A 142 2.36 9.46 6.54
CA ASN A 142 2.56 10.80 6.00
C ASN A 142 3.62 11.55 6.81
N LEU A 143 4.73 11.86 6.17
CA LEU A 143 5.84 12.62 6.77
C LEU A 143 5.84 14.09 6.35
N VAL A 144 5.39 14.33 5.14
CA VAL A 144 5.28 15.65 4.54
C VAL A 144 3.94 15.77 3.84
N SER A 145 3.49 16.99 3.59
CA SER A 145 2.18 17.26 2.98
C SER A 145 1.97 16.64 1.58
N MET A 146 3.04 16.30 0.88
CA MET A 146 3.00 15.64 -0.42
C MET A 146 2.84 14.13 -0.36
N ASP A 147 2.98 13.52 0.81
CA ASP A 147 2.81 12.08 1.00
C ASP A 147 1.34 11.71 1.19
N GLY A 148 1.04 10.45 0.93
CA GLY A 148 -0.25 9.86 1.22
C GLY A 148 -1.29 9.96 0.11
N GLY A 149 -2.48 9.49 0.42
CA GLY A 149 -3.61 9.47 -0.49
C GLY A 149 -3.34 8.76 -1.81
N HIS A 150 -3.85 9.32 -2.88
CA HIS A 150 -3.70 8.75 -4.22
C HIS A 150 -2.24 8.64 -4.69
N LYS A 151 -1.37 9.57 -4.27
CA LYS A 151 0.05 9.56 -4.65
C LYS A 151 0.76 8.32 -4.14
N SER A 152 0.58 7.94 -2.88
CA SER A 152 1.21 6.74 -2.32
C SER A 152 0.73 5.47 -3.01
N THR A 153 -0.57 5.33 -3.25
CA THR A 153 -1.14 4.21 -4.00
C THR A 153 -0.60 4.17 -5.43
N ALA A 154 -0.65 5.30 -6.15
CA ALA A 154 -0.23 5.40 -7.54
C ALA A 154 1.28 5.19 -7.74
N THR A 155 2.09 5.41 -6.72
CA THR A 155 3.55 5.23 -6.79
C THR A 155 3.97 3.90 -6.18
N GLY A 156 3.55 3.61 -4.95
CA GLY A 156 4.00 2.44 -4.19
C GLY A 156 3.60 1.10 -4.79
N LEU A 157 2.45 1.05 -5.49
CA LEU A 157 1.93 -0.13 -6.18
C LEU A 157 2.13 -0.10 -7.70
N ALA A 158 2.82 0.92 -8.23
CA ALA A 158 3.10 1.02 -9.66
C ALA A 158 4.22 0.08 -10.08
N GLY A 159 4.13 -0.38 -11.33
CA GLY A 159 5.18 -1.16 -11.97
C GLY A 159 6.19 -0.29 -12.71
N TYR A 160 7.33 -0.91 -13.08
CA TYR A 160 8.43 -0.24 -13.77
C TYR A 160 7.98 0.50 -15.04
N THR A 161 7.15 -0.13 -15.87
CA THR A 161 6.69 0.46 -17.13
C THR A 161 5.95 1.77 -16.93
N GLY A 162 5.13 1.89 -15.87
CA GLY A 162 4.46 3.14 -15.52
C GLY A 162 5.41 4.16 -14.90
N LEU A 163 6.22 3.73 -13.92
CA LEU A 163 7.10 4.62 -13.17
C LEU A 163 8.14 5.33 -14.05
N ARG A 164 8.69 4.67 -15.08
CA ARG A 164 9.67 5.25 -16.00
C ARG A 164 9.19 6.52 -16.71
N HIS A 165 7.88 6.72 -16.85
CA HIS A 165 7.30 7.90 -17.49
C HIS A 165 7.49 9.16 -16.66
N HIS A 166 7.49 9.05 -15.33
CA HIS A 166 7.60 10.19 -14.43
C HIS A 166 8.83 10.15 -13.50
N HIS A 167 9.53 9.02 -13.39
CA HIS A 167 10.81 8.91 -12.66
C HIS A 167 12.00 9.00 -13.63
N ASN A 168 12.16 10.14 -14.31
CA ASN A 168 13.21 10.37 -15.29
C ASN A 168 13.71 11.82 -15.26
N VAL A 169 14.85 12.07 -15.94
CA VAL A 169 15.50 13.40 -15.95
C VAL A 169 14.63 14.48 -16.57
N HIS A 170 13.85 14.15 -17.60
CA HIS A 170 12.96 15.12 -18.25
C HIS A 170 11.89 15.60 -17.28
N THR A 171 11.23 14.68 -16.61
CA THR A 171 10.19 14.99 -15.60
C THR A 171 10.78 15.79 -14.45
N LEU A 172 11.92 15.39 -13.90
CA LEU A 172 12.57 16.10 -12.79
C LEU A 172 12.92 17.56 -13.17
N ARG A 173 13.28 17.83 -14.44
CA ARG A 173 13.63 19.17 -14.90
C ARG A 173 12.41 20.05 -15.19
N ASN A 174 11.28 19.47 -15.52
CA ASN A 174 10.12 20.18 -16.03
C ASN A 174 8.89 20.13 -15.11
N SER A 175 8.92 19.26 -14.09
CA SER A 175 7.83 19.19 -13.10
C SER A 175 7.89 20.39 -12.16
N LYS A 176 6.73 20.94 -11.88
CA LYS A 176 6.57 21.85 -10.75
C LYS A 176 6.39 21.04 -9.47
N SER A 177 7.21 21.34 -8.48
CA SER A 177 7.05 20.79 -7.15
C SER A 177 6.02 21.60 -6.36
N ILE A 178 5.22 20.94 -5.55
CA ILE A 178 4.37 21.64 -4.56
C ILE A 178 5.18 22.40 -3.50
N MET A 179 6.50 22.15 -3.47
CA MET A 179 7.44 22.86 -2.59
C MET A 179 8.03 24.09 -3.26
N ASP A 180 7.82 24.27 -4.57
CA ASP A 180 8.27 25.46 -5.28
C ASP A 180 7.46 26.66 -4.79
N LYS A 181 8.18 27.69 -4.40
CA LYS A 181 7.57 29.00 -4.13
C LYS A 181 7.59 29.79 -5.43
N ASP A 182 6.46 30.06 -5.98
CA ASP A 182 6.26 31.11 -6.99
C ASP A 182 5.84 32.42 -6.32
#